data_576452eabe35e3ba3dc0d02a7dd276d9
#
_entry.id   576452eabe35e3ba3dc0d02a7dd276d9
#
_cell.length_a   1.000
_cell.length_b   1.000
_cell.length_c   1.000
_cell.angle_alpha   90.00
_cell.angle_beta   90.00
_cell.angle_gamma   90.00
#
_symmetry.space_group_name_H-M   'P 1'
#
loop_
_entity.id
_entity.type
_entity.pdbx_description
1 polymer ?
#
loop_
_entity_poly.entity_id
_entity_poly.type
_entity_poly.pdbx_seq_one_letter_code
_entity_poly.pdbx_strand_id
1 'polypeptide(L)'
;RNLIRTHRNEIAAAMNIPPSDFRWYAAFHDEGGHPHIHMMAWSAKPGQAYLSKDGIRKIKSALTNDIFKQEMLHTYEQKSASRDDLVRRAREEMKTLVQEMRQSIGSHPEMESLIMTLLPQLETVMGKKKYGYLPKAVKKTVDEIVDQMERMPVISECYQMWWELQCQIEDFYSKKER
;
A
#
# COMPACT_ATOMS: atom_id res chain seq x y z
N ARG A 1 -0.06 -13.96 -23.81
CA ARG A 1 -1.14 -14.21 -24.81
C ARG A 1 -2.54 -13.99 -24.25
N ASN A 2 -2.78 -14.14 -22.96
CA ASN A 2 -4.14 -13.99 -22.41
C ASN A 2 -4.55 -12.52 -22.15
N LEU A 3 -3.63 -11.63 -21.82
CA LEU A 3 -3.91 -10.24 -21.48
C LEU A 3 -4.85 -9.52 -22.46
N ILE A 4 -4.50 -9.53 -23.76
CA ILE A 4 -5.34 -8.88 -24.81
C ILE A 4 -6.72 -9.55 -24.91
N ARG A 5 -6.79 -10.86 -24.73
CA ARG A 5 -8.07 -11.59 -24.77
C ARG A 5 -8.97 -11.24 -23.60
N THR A 6 -8.39 -11.13 -22.42
CA THR A 6 -9.11 -10.74 -21.18
C THR A 6 -9.70 -9.35 -21.32
N HIS A 7 -8.93 -8.39 -21.86
CA HIS A 7 -9.35 -7.00 -22.04
C HIS A 7 -10.05 -6.70 -23.37
N ARG A 8 -10.39 -7.73 -24.15
CA ARG A 8 -11.02 -7.58 -25.48
C ARG A 8 -12.22 -6.64 -25.47
N ASN A 9 -13.12 -6.82 -24.53
CA ASN A 9 -14.37 -6.05 -24.46
C ASN A 9 -14.11 -4.60 -24.01
N GLU A 10 -13.15 -4.36 -23.12
CA GLU A 10 -12.74 -3.02 -22.70
C GLU A 10 -12.07 -2.25 -23.83
N ILE A 11 -11.22 -2.92 -24.62
CA ILE A 11 -10.61 -2.35 -25.82
C ILE A 11 -11.69 -2.00 -26.86
N ALA A 12 -12.62 -2.91 -27.10
CA ALA A 12 -13.74 -2.67 -28.01
C ALA A 12 -14.58 -1.46 -27.58
N ALA A 13 -14.94 -1.39 -26.30
CA ALA A 13 -15.69 -0.27 -25.73
C ALA A 13 -14.93 1.05 -25.82
N ALA A 14 -13.62 1.07 -25.57
CA ALA A 14 -12.77 2.25 -25.69
C ALA A 14 -12.66 2.75 -27.14
N MET A 15 -12.83 1.86 -28.13
CA MET A 15 -12.89 2.17 -29.58
C MET A 15 -14.30 2.45 -30.10
N ASN A 16 -15.30 2.46 -29.23
CA ASN A 16 -16.72 2.60 -29.59
C ASN A 16 -17.19 1.53 -30.60
N ILE A 17 -16.70 0.29 -30.46
CA ILE A 17 -17.09 -0.86 -31.27
C ILE A 17 -17.91 -1.82 -30.41
N PRO A 18 -19.14 -2.22 -30.86
CA PRO A 18 -19.86 -3.29 -30.17
C PRO A 18 -19.03 -4.59 -30.13
N PRO A 19 -19.02 -5.34 -29.03
CA PRO A 19 -18.22 -6.57 -28.89
C PRO A 19 -18.46 -7.62 -30.00
N SER A 20 -19.69 -7.69 -30.55
CA SER A 20 -20.05 -8.56 -31.68
C SER A 20 -19.35 -8.19 -32.97
N ASP A 21 -19.07 -6.90 -33.19
CA ASP A 21 -18.49 -6.35 -34.41
C ASP A 21 -16.97 -6.17 -34.31
N PHE A 22 -16.41 -6.28 -33.12
CA PHE A 22 -14.98 -6.09 -32.84
C PHE A 22 -14.13 -7.24 -33.40
N ARG A 23 -13.20 -6.89 -34.28
CA ARG A 23 -12.21 -7.77 -34.89
C ARG A 23 -10.82 -7.27 -34.53
N TRP A 24 -9.92 -8.20 -34.25
CA TRP A 24 -8.55 -7.85 -33.91
C TRP A 24 -7.57 -8.96 -34.27
N TYR A 25 -6.35 -8.56 -34.51
CA TYR A 25 -5.19 -9.42 -34.68
C TYR A 25 -4.03 -8.86 -33.86
N ALA A 26 -3.22 -9.71 -33.23
CA ALA A 26 -2.05 -9.29 -32.48
C ALA A 26 -0.87 -10.23 -32.72
N ALA A 27 0.30 -9.64 -32.95
CA ALA A 27 1.58 -10.33 -33.07
C ALA A 27 2.48 -9.92 -31.90
N PHE A 28 3.09 -10.91 -31.28
CA PHE A 28 4.11 -10.72 -30.25
C PHE A 28 5.49 -10.69 -30.89
N HIS A 29 6.29 -9.69 -30.56
CA HIS A 29 7.66 -9.51 -30.98
C HIS A 29 8.55 -9.46 -29.75
N ASP A 30 9.69 -10.15 -29.82
CA ASP A 30 10.72 -10.19 -28.78
C ASP A 30 12.10 -9.99 -29.42
N GLU A 31 12.25 -8.90 -30.14
CA GLU A 31 13.49 -8.53 -30.80
C GLU A 31 14.27 -7.52 -29.94
N GLY A 32 15.56 -7.78 -29.75
CA GLY A 32 16.47 -6.87 -29.04
C GLY A 32 16.20 -6.68 -27.55
N GLY A 33 15.54 -7.64 -26.87
CA GLY A 33 15.27 -7.57 -25.43
C GLY A 33 14.15 -6.58 -25.05
N HIS A 34 13.35 -6.17 -26.02
CA HIS A 34 12.20 -5.28 -25.82
C HIS A 34 10.88 -5.97 -26.23
N PRO A 35 10.34 -6.89 -25.40
CA PRO A 35 9.12 -7.60 -25.72
C PRO A 35 7.95 -6.63 -25.86
N HIS A 36 7.27 -6.69 -27.02
CA HIS A 36 6.13 -5.84 -27.31
C HIS A 36 5.09 -6.54 -28.21
N ILE A 37 3.90 -5.98 -28.25
CA ILE A 37 2.78 -6.51 -29.04
C ILE A 37 2.30 -5.45 -30.03
N HIS A 38 2.30 -5.79 -31.31
CA HIS A 38 1.58 -5.04 -32.31
C HIS A 38 0.15 -5.54 -32.39
N MET A 39 -0.82 -4.64 -32.25
CA MET A 39 -2.24 -4.97 -32.33
C MET A 39 -2.91 -4.13 -33.42
N MET A 40 -3.64 -4.81 -34.29
CA MET A 40 -4.60 -4.18 -35.24
C MET A 40 -6.00 -4.51 -34.74
N ALA A 41 -6.85 -3.49 -34.66
CA ALA A 41 -8.25 -3.63 -34.27
C ALA A 41 -9.16 -2.81 -35.16
N TRP A 42 -10.31 -3.39 -35.53
CA TRP A 42 -11.27 -2.74 -36.42
C TRP A 42 -12.70 -3.24 -36.18
N SER A 43 -13.69 -2.55 -36.71
CA SER A 43 -15.07 -3.02 -36.71
C SER A 43 -15.40 -3.79 -37.99
N ALA A 44 -16.22 -4.83 -37.84
CA ALA A 44 -16.82 -5.53 -39.00
C ALA A 44 -17.84 -4.65 -39.73
N LYS A 45 -18.31 -3.56 -39.14
CA LYS A 45 -19.24 -2.60 -39.77
C LYS A 45 -18.56 -1.26 -40.03
N PRO A 46 -18.81 -0.62 -41.19
CA PRO A 46 -18.27 0.70 -41.50
C PRO A 46 -18.86 1.78 -40.57
N GLY A 47 -18.10 2.88 -40.35
CA GLY A 47 -18.54 4.02 -39.56
C GLY A 47 -18.38 3.85 -38.04
N GLN A 48 -17.81 2.72 -37.62
CA GLN A 48 -17.41 2.46 -36.22
C GLN A 48 -15.88 2.54 -36.09
N ALA A 49 -15.36 2.31 -34.90
CA ALA A 49 -13.91 2.29 -34.60
C ALA A 49 -13.27 3.66 -34.41
N TYR A 50 -13.95 4.57 -33.70
CA TYR A 50 -13.35 5.84 -33.31
C TYR A 50 -12.60 5.68 -31.98
N LEU A 51 -11.27 5.86 -31.99
CA LEU A 51 -10.43 5.84 -30.81
C LEU A 51 -10.04 7.25 -30.36
N SER A 52 -10.67 7.74 -29.31
CA SER A 52 -10.36 9.04 -28.70
C SER A 52 -9.11 8.98 -27.80
N LYS A 53 -8.56 10.15 -27.43
CA LYS A 53 -7.49 10.24 -26.40
C LYS A 53 -7.93 9.61 -25.08
N ASP A 54 -9.19 9.76 -24.70
CA ASP A 54 -9.76 9.12 -23.50
C ASP A 54 -9.83 7.59 -23.64
N GLY A 55 -10.21 7.10 -24.81
CA GLY A 55 -10.19 5.66 -25.13
C GLY A 55 -8.77 5.07 -25.00
N ILE A 56 -7.75 5.76 -25.52
CA ILE A 56 -6.35 5.34 -25.36
C ILE A 56 -5.97 5.26 -23.88
N ARG A 57 -6.34 6.27 -23.09
CA ARG A 57 -6.07 6.31 -21.64
C ARG A 57 -6.74 5.14 -20.91
N LYS A 58 -8.00 4.83 -21.24
CA LYS A 58 -8.74 3.70 -20.67
C LYS A 58 -8.07 2.37 -20.98
N ILE A 59 -7.67 2.13 -22.25
CA ILE A 59 -6.95 0.91 -22.65
C ILE A 59 -5.63 0.78 -21.87
N LYS A 60 -4.82 1.86 -21.84
CA LYS A 60 -3.56 1.86 -21.09
C LYS A 60 -3.79 1.54 -19.61
N SER A 61 -4.76 2.17 -18.98
CA SER A 61 -5.07 1.95 -17.57
C SER A 61 -5.51 0.51 -17.28
N ALA A 62 -6.38 -0.06 -18.12
CA ALA A 62 -6.86 -1.42 -17.95
C ALA A 62 -5.71 -2.44 -18.06
N LEU A 63 -4.89 -2.34 -19.12
CA LEU A 63 -3.75 -3.23 -19.33
C LEU A 63 -2.69 -3.09 -18.24
N THR A 64 -2.33 -1.86 -17.83
CA THR A 64 -1.36 -1.61 -16.79
C THR A 64 -1.82 -2.17 -15.45
N ASN A 65 -3.09 -1.97 -15.09
CA ASN A 65 -3.63 -2.50 -13.84
C ASN A 65 -3.56 -4.04 -13.79
N ASP A 66 -3.77 -4.74 -14.90
CA ASP A 66 -3.72 -6.21 -14.92
C ASP A 66 -2.27 -6.73 -14.92
N ILE A 67 -1.36 -6.09 -15.67
CA ILE A 67 0.06 -6.45 -15.73
C ILE A 67 0.71 -6.35 -14.35
N PHE A 68 0.47 -5.25 -13.63
CA PHE A 68 1.11 -4.98 -12.35
C PHE A 68 0.31 -5.46 -11.13
N LYS A 69 -0.88 -6.04 -11.35
CA LYS A 69 -1.74 -6.51 -10.27
C LYS A 69 -1.05 -7.48 -9.33
N GLN A 70 -0.28 -8.41 -9.85
CA GLN A 70 0.41 -9.42 -9.03
C GLN A 70 1.57 -8.80 -8.23
N GLU A 71 2.34 -7.90 -8.83
CA GLU A 71 3.42 -7.17 -8.13
C GLU A 71 2.83 -6.27 -7.04
N MET A 72 1.76 -5.54 -7.36
CA MET A 72 1.07 -4.71 -6.38
C MET A 72 0.49 -5.55 -5.23
N LEU A 73 -0.17 -6.67 -5.52
CA LEU A 73 -0.69 -7.57 -4.48
C LEU A 73 0.44 -8.06 -3.57
N HIS A 74 1.55 -8.51 -4.15
CA HIS A 74 2.72 -8.95 -3.39
C HIS A 74 3.28 -7.83 -2.49
N THR A 75 3.41 -6.61 -3.01
CA THR A 75 3.89 -5.47 -2.23
C THR A 75 2.91 -5.11 -1.10
N TYR A 76 1.60 -5.18 -1.34
CA TYR A 76 0.59 -4.97 -0.29
C TYR A 76 0.62 -6.05 0.78
N GLU A 77 0.82 -7.32 0.40
CA GLU A 77 0.97 -8.43 1.35
C GLU A 77 2.23 -8.26 2.21
N GLN A 78 3.36 -7.93 1.59
CA GLN A 78 4.60 -7.63 2.31
C GLN A 78 4.45 -6.45 3.27
N LYS A 79 3.79 -5.36 2.85
CA LYS A 79 3.52 -4.20 3.69
C LYS A 79 2.64 -4.57 4.89
N SER A 80 1.61 -5.38 4.69
CA SER A 80 0.75 -5.84 5.77
C SER A 80 1.51 -6.71 6.76
N ALA A 81 2.32 -7.65 6.29
CA ALA A 81 3.16 -8.50 7.12
C ALA A 81 4.21 -7.69 7.90
N SER A 82 4.86 -6.72 7.25
CA SER A 82 5.84 -5.83 7.89
C SER A 82 5.19 -4.97 8.98
N ARG A 83 3.98 -4.45 8.75
CA ARG A 83 3.22 -3.72 9.77
C ARG A 83 2.88 -4.60 10.96
N ASP A 84 2.44 -5.82 10.72
CA ASP A 84 2.05 -6.73 11.78
C ASP A 84 3.27 -7.18 12.60
N ASP A 85 4.44 -7.36 11.97
CA ASP A 85 5.71 -7.62 12.65
C ASP A 85 6.16 -6.43 13.49
N LEU A 86 6.08 -5.20 12.96
CA LEU A 86 6.37 -3.97 13.70
C LEU A 86 5.51 -3.87 14.97
N VAL A 87 4.19 -4.08 14.84
CA VAL A 87 3.27 -4.03 15.99
C VAL A 87 3.58 -5.12 17.02
N ARG A 88 3.92 -6.32 16.56
CA ARG A 88 4.31 -7.44 17.44
C ARG A 88 5.58 -7.10 18.20
N ARG A 89 6.64 -6.67 17.52
CA ARG A 89 7.92 -6.31 18.16
C ARG A 89 7.77 -5.13 19.12
N ALA A 90 7.02 -4.10 18.74
CA ALA A 90 6.74 -2.98 19.63
C ALA A 90 6.05 -3.42 20.93
N ARG A 91 5.15 -4.39 20.87
CA ARG A 91 4.51 -4.95 22.08
C ARG A 91 5.47 -5.79 22.92
N GLU A 92 6.37 -6.54 22.29
CA GLU A 92 7.38 -7.34 22.99
C GLU A 92 8.39 -6.44 23.69
N GLU A 93 8.91 -5.43 22.99
CA GLU A 93 9.83 -4.43 23.56
C GLU A 93 9.19 -3.67 24.73
N MET A 94 7.93 -3.23 24.57
CA MET A 94 7.22 -2.57 25.68
C MET A 94 7.08 -3.49 26.91
N LYS A 95 6.81 -4.78 26.73
CA LYS A 95 6.74 -5.74 27.84
C LYS A 95 8.09 -5.90 28.52
N THR A 96 9.17 -6.00 27.73
CA THR A 96 10.54 -6.10 28.25
C THR A 96 10.90 -4.87 29.06
N LEU A 97 10.66 -3.66 28.52
CA LEU A 97 10.86 -2.40 29.23
C LEU A 97 10.11 -2.34 30.55
N VAL A 98 8.83 -2.71 30.59
CA VAL A 98 8.04 -2.72 31.83
C VAL A 98 8.59 -3.73 32.85
N GLN A 99 9.13 -4.87 32.39
CA GLN A 99 9.76 -5.85 33.28
C GLN A 99 11.08 -5.32 33.83
N GLU A 100 11.92 -4.72 33.03
CA GLU A 100 13.19 -4.10 33.44
C GLU A 100 12.95 -2.96 34.43
N MET A 101 11.99 -2.10 34.20
CA MET A 101 11.59 -1.03 35.13
C MET A 101 11.11 -1.56 36.49
N ARG A 102 10.48 -2.75 36.52
CA ARG A 102 10.07 -3.40 37.77
C ARG A 102 11.27 -3.97 38.56
N GLN A 103 12.34 -4.35 37.85
CA GLN A 103 13.53 -4.95 38.47
C GLN A 103 14.58 -3.90 38.84
N SER A 104 14.68 -2.81 38.08
CA SER A 104 15.67 -1.75 38.29
C SER A 104 15.05 -0.38 38.00
N ILE A 105 14.72 0.34 39.06
CA ILE A 105 14.20 1.71 38.99
C ILE A 105 15.29 2.62 38.40
N GLY A 106 14.95 3.41 37.39
CA GLY A 106 15.85 4.37 36.74
C GLY A 106 16.63 3.82 35.54
N SER A 107 16.34 2.61 35.08
CA SER A 107 16.97 2.05 33.88
C SER A 107 16.58 2.82 32.61
N HIS A 108 15.34 3.35 32.56
CA HIS A 108 14.79 4.13 31.45
C HIS A 108 14.01 5.35 31.94
N PRO A 109 14.68 6.38 32.51
CA PRO A 109 14.01 7.44 33.29
C PRO A 109 12.97 8.23 32.49
N GLU A 110 13.22 8.49 31.20
CA GLU A 110 12.26 9.21 30.35
C GLU A 110 11.00 8.37 30.10
N MET A 111 11.15 7.11 29.75
CA MET A 111 10.04 6.17 29.53
C MET A 111 9.26 5.91 30.82
N GLU A 112 9.96 5.76 31.96
CA GLU A 112 9.34 5.61 33.28
C GLU A 112 8.45 6.80 33.60
N SER A 113 8.94 8.03 33.39
CA SER A 113 8.19 9.27 33.63
C SER A 113 6.92 9.33 32.78
N LEU A 114 7.02 8.96 31.48
CA LEU A 114 5.88 8.95 30.57
C LEU A 114 4.83 7.89 30.97
N ILE A 115 5.27 6.70 31.35
CA ILE A 115 4.36 5.63 31.82
C ILE A 115 3.68 6.03 33.14
N MET A 116 4.40 6.61 34.07
CA MET A 116 3.83 7.12 35.33
C MET A 116 2.84 8.24 35.11
N THR A 117 3.02 9.03 34.07
CA THR A 117 2.06 10.06 33.66
C THR A 117 0.82 9.46 32.98
N LEU A 118 1.03 8.43 32.14
CA LEU A 118 -0.05 7.80 31.38
C LEU A 118 -1.03 7.01 32.26
N LEU A 119 -0.52 6.31 33.27
CA LEU A 119 -1.35 5.43 34.12
C LEU A 119 -2.54 6.17 34.76
N PRO A 120 -2.36 7.27 35.53
CA PRO A 120 -3.49 8.00 36.10
C PRO A 120 -4.39 8.65 35.04
N GLN A 121 -3.82 9.08 33.93
CA GLN A 121 -4.63 9.60 32.80
C GLN A 121 -5.57 8.53 32.26
N LEU A 122 -5.12 7.29 32.08
CA LEU A 122 -5.94 6.18 31.60
C LEU A 122 -7.02 5.76 32.62
N GLU A 123 -6.79 5.94 33.91
CA GLU A 123 -7.79 5.67 34.95
C GLU A 123 -8.99 6.60 34.83
N THR A 124 -8.76 7.86 34.46
CA THR A 124 -9.82 8.87 34.27
C THR A 124 -10.62 8.67 32.98
N VAL A 125 -10.12 7.87 32.01
CA VAL A 125 -10.81 7.62 30.73
C VAL A 125 -11.97 6.66 30.94
N MET A 126 -13.18 7.18 30.76
CA MET A 126 -14.40 6.39 30.75
C MET A 126 -14.63 5.76 29.38
N GLY A 127 -14.83 4.44 29.33
CA GLY A 127 -15.15 3.69 28.10
C GLY A 127 -13.96 3.01 27.41
N LYS A 128 -13.96 2.98 26.08
CA LYS A 128 -12.94 2.24 25.30
C LYS A 128 -11.58 2.92 25.32
N LYS A 129 -10.59 2.27 25.90
CA LYS A 129 -9.17 2.74 25.94
C LYS A 129 -8.42 2.41 24.63
N LYS A 130 -9.00 2.77 23.46
CA LYS A 130 -8.35 2.69 22.16
C LYS A 130 -7.92 4.10 21.74
N TYR A 131 -6.76 4.23 21.11
CA TYR A 131 -6.14 5.52 20.74
C TYR A 131 -7.14 6.51 20.12
N GLY A 132 -7.97 6.06 19.15
CA GLY A 132 -8.97 6.92 18.50
C GLY A 132 -9.98 7.59 19.45
N TYR A 133 -10.25 6.97 20.61
CA TYR A 133 -11.24 7.43 21.61
C TYR A 133 -10.60 8.14 22.81
N LEU A 134 -9.27 8.21 22.88
CA LEU A 134 -8.58 8.86 23.97
C LEU A 134 -8.71 10.38 23.91
N PRO A 135 -8.79 11.08 25.06
CA PRO A 135 -8.68 12.52 25.14
C PRO A 135 -7.35 13.03 24.58
N LYS A 136 -7.35 14.28 24.08
CA LYS A 136 -6.16 14.87 23.43
C LYS A 136 -4.92 14.86 24.31
N ALA A 137 -5.05 15.11 25.60
CA ALA A 137 -3.93 15.06 26.55
C ALA A 137 -3.33 13.67 26.67
N VAL A 138 -4.19 12.62 26.74
CA VAL A 138 -3.74 11.22 26.83
C VAL A 138 -3.08 10.78 25.51
N LYS A 139 -3.62 11.18 24.36
CA LYS A 139 -3.00 10.93 23.05
C LYS A 139 -1.58 11.49 22.99
N LYS A 140 -1.39 12.74 23.45
CA LYS A 140 -0.08 13.36 23.49
C LYS A 140 0.95 12.53 24.28
N THR A 141 0.60 12.04 25.47
CA THR A 141 1.48 11.19 26.26
C THR A 141 1.75 9.85 25.56
N VAL A 142 0.73 9.27 24.89
CA VAL A 142 0.93 8.03 24.08
C VAL A 142 1.86 8.29 22.91
N ASP A 143 1.70 9.41 22.21
CA ASP A 143 2.55 9.79 21.07
C ASP A 143 4.01 9.97 21.51
N GLU A 144 4.25 10.63 22.66
CA GLU A 144 5.59 10.79 23.24
C GLU A 144 6.23 9.42 23.61
N ILE A 145 5.44 8.45 24.08
CA ILE A 145 5.91 7.08 24.31
C ILE A 145 6.29 6.40 22.98
N VAL A 146 5.47 6.56 21.95
CA VAL A 146 5.75 5.99 20.62
C VAL A 146 7.01 6.61 20.02
N ASP A 147 7.21 7.92 20.16
CA ASP A 147 8.41 8.62 19.71
C ASP A 147 9.69 8.11 20.41
N GLN A 148 9.59 7.78 21.69
CA GLN A 148 10.71 7.15 22.41
C GLN A 148 10.99 5.72 21.95
N MET A 149 9.93 4.94 21.65
CA MET A 149 10.07 3.59 21.13
C MET A 149 10.68 3.58 19.71
N GLU A 150 10.35 4.55 18.87
CA GLU A 150 10.91 4.68 17.51
C GLU A 150 12.44 4.79 17.51
N ARG A 151 13.03 5.37 18.59
CA ARG A 151 14.49 5.49 18.76
C ARG A 151 15.17 4.17 19.08
N MET A 152 14.41 3.14 19.44
CA MET A 152 14.96 1.82 19.74
C MET A 152 15.36 1.12 18.44
N PRO A 153 16.59 0.57 18.32
CA PRO A 153 17.10 0.02 17.05
C PRO A 153 16.16 -0.99 16.40
N VAL A 154 15.60 -1.92 17.19
CA VAL A 154 14.70 -2.97 16.70
C VAL A 154 13.42 -2.39 16.11
N ILE A 155 12.87 -1.35 16.71
CA ILE A 155 11.64 -0.68 16.25
C ILE A 155 11.94 0.18 15.00
N SER A 156 13.04 0.94 15.04
CA SER A 156 13.50 1.78 13.93
C SER A 156 13.72 0.96 12.66
N GLU A 157 14.40 -0.18 12.73
CA GLU A 157 14.60 -1.07 11.60
C GLU A 157 13.29 -1.58 11.02
N CYS A 158 12.36 -2.05 11.86
CA CYS A 158 11.05 -2.51 11.41
C CYS A 158 10.22 -1.40 10.77
N TYR A 159 10.29 -0.18 11.33
CA TYR A 159 9.60 0.99 10.78
C TYR A 159 10.17 1.38 9.41
N GLN A 160 11.49 1.37 9.23
CA GLN A 160 12.13 1.64 7.95
C GLN A 160 11.70 0.65 6.86
N MET A 161 11.68 -0.65 7.16
CA MET A 161 11.19 -1.67 6.23
C MET A 161 9.74 -1.43 5.79
N TRP A 162 8.86 -1.10 6.74
CA TRP A 162 7.48 -0.78 6.44
C TRP A 162 7.36 0.50 5.59
N TRP A 163 8.15 1.53 5.91
CA TRP A 163 8.16 2.82 5.21
C TRP A 163 8.64 2.67 3.76
N GLU A 164 9.69 1.89 3.51
CA GLU A 164 10.16 1.59 2.15
C GLU A 164 9.08 0.96 1.28
N LEU A 165 8.33 0.00 1.83
CA LEU A 165 7.19 -0.61 1.13
C LEU A 165 6.05 0.40 0.89
N GLN A 166 5.82 1.32 1.81
CA GLN A 166 4.87 2.41 1.63
C GLN A 166 5.28 3.33 0.47
N CYS A 167 6.56 3.74 0.43
CA CYS A 167 7.11 4.58 -0.65
C CYS A 167 7.03 3.87 -2.02
N GLN A 168 7.32 2.57 -2.09
CA GLN A 168 7.15 1.80 -3.32
C GLN A 168 5.72 1.84 -3.85
N ILE A 169 4.73 1.70 -2.97
CA ILE A 169 3.31 1.77 -3.35
C ILE A 169 2.96 3.19 -3.85
N GLU A 170 3.41 4.24 -3.16
CA GLU A 170 3.17 5.63 -3.56
C GLU A 170 3.80 5.96 -4.92
N ASP A 171 5.02 5.49 -5.17
CA ASP A 171 5.71 5.62 -6.46
C ASP A 171 4.94 4.95 -7.61
N PHE A 172 4.30 3.82 -7.37
CA PHE A 172 3.43 3.18 -8.35
C PHE A 172 2.26 4.08 -8.76
N TYR A 173 1.68 4.81 -7.80
CA TYR A 173 0.57 5.71 -8.09
C TYR A 173 1.03 7.03 -8.69
N SER A 174 2.14 7.61 -8.26
CA SER A 174 2.65 8.89 -8.77
C SER A 174 3.15 8.82 -10.21
N LYS A 175 3.73 7.69 -10.63
CA LYS A 175 4.08 7.42 -12.04
C LYS A 175 2.86 7.28 -12.96
N LYS A 176 1.66 7.13 -12.39
CA LYS A 176 0.40 6.99 -13.13
C LYS A 176 -0.21 8.35 -13.53
N GLU A 177 0.19 9.45 -12.89
CA GLU A 177 -0.35 10.80 -13.14
C GLU A 177 0.49 11.63 -14.13
N ARG A 178 1.65 11.14 -14.58
CA ARG A 178 2.48 11.76 -15.64
C ARG A 178 2.30 11.00 -16.96
#